data_7465b292f7fe1fca2c7cf37be4bd3d04
#
_entry.id   7465b292f7fe1fca2c7cf37be4bd3d04
#
_cell.length_a   1.000
_cell.length_b   1.000
_cell.length_c   1.000
_cell.angle_alpha   90.00
_cell.angle_beta   90.00
_cell.angle_gamma   90.00
#
_symmetry.space_group_name_H-M   'P 1'
#
loop_
_entity.id
_entity.type
_entity.pdbx_description
1 polymer ?
#
loop_
_entity_poly.entity_id
_entity_poly.type
_entity_poly.pdbx_seq_one_letter_code
_entity_poly.pdbx_strand_id
1 'polypeptide(L)'
;MAKLLYQGHGSLRAVTDGGVVLYLDPFAGEGYDLPADVILVTHQHGDHNQLQLPAKKPDCIIWQNSDALSGGEYQTADLHGIHVEAVQAYNKNHPKSECVGFLVTLDGKLVYFAGDTSRTEQMETFAQRHIDYAILPMDGIYNMDIAEASACARLIAAKHSIPTHMAPGRLFDRAAAERFDGPGRLILEPGEEITL
;
A
#
# COMPACT_ATOMS: atom_id res chain seq x y z
N MET A 1 18.71 4.06 -3.93
CA MET A 1 17.29 4.43 -4.14
C MET A 1 16.47 3.15 -4.15
N ALA A 2 15.39 3.14 -3.41
CA ALA A 2 14.52 1.97 -3.31
C ALA A 2 13.85 1.65 -4.65
N LYS A 3 13.53 0.36 -4.83
CA LYS A 3 12.76 -0.14 -5.96
C LYS A 3 11.39 -0.58 -5.46
N LEU A 4 10.36 -0.33 -6.24
CA LEU A 4 8.98 -0.73 -5.97
C LEU A 4 8.46 -1.56 -7.14
N LEU A 5 8.10 -2.82 -6.87
CA LEU A 5 7.50 -3.74 -7.82
C LEU A 5 6.00 -3.87 -7.51
N TYR A 6 5.15 -3.71 -8.50
CA TYR A 6 3.73 -4.01 -8.41
C TYR A 6 3.47 -5.48 -8.72
N GLN A 7 2.89 -6.22 -7.77
CA GLN A 7 2.59 -7.64 -7.92
C GLN A 7 1.17 -7.87 -8.42
N GLY A 8 0.35 -6.84 -8.39
CA GLY A 8 -1.06 -6.88 -8.78
C GLY A 8 -2.01 -6.78 -7.59
N HIS A 9 -3.27 -6.44 -7.85
CA HIS A 9 -4.29 -6.17 -6.84
C HIS A 9 -3.86 -5.06 -5.87
N GLY A 10 -3.76 -5.35 -4.57
CA GLY A 10 -3.19 -4.45 -3.55
C GLY A 10 -1.72 -4.75 -3.20
N SER A 11 -1.11 -5.75 -3.84
CA SER A 11 0.17 -6.31 -3.41
C SER A 11 1.36 -5.60 -4.05
N LEU A 12 2.36 -5.28 -3.24
CA LEU A 12 3.60 -4.64 -3.67
C LEU A 12 4.82 -5.26 -2.97
N ARG A 13 5.97 -5.18 -3.63
CA ARG A 13 7.28 -5.44 -3.03
C ARG A 13 8.15 -4.20 -3.15
N ALA A 14 8.79 -3.79 -2.06
CA ALA A 14 9.85 -2.80 -2.09
C ALA A 14 11.19 -3.41 -1.72
N VAL A 15 12.27 -2.92 -2.34
CA VAL A 15 13.64 -3.29 -1.99
C VAL A 15 14.43 -2.00 -1.79
N THR A 16 14.96 -1.79 -0.59
CA THR A 16 15.80 -0.62 -0.30
C THR A 16 17.18 -0.73 -0.95
N ASP A 17 17.89 0.38 -1.05
CA ASP A 17 19.29 0.40 -1.52
C ASP A 17 20.21 -0.47 -0.65
N GLY A 18 19.87 -0.59 0.64
CA GLY A 18 20.53 -1.49 1.58
C GLY A 18 20.17 -2.97 1.44
N GLY A 19 19.26 -3.32 0.52
CA GLY A 19 18.84 -4.70 0.27
C GLY A 19 17.79 -5.25 1.23
N VAL A 20 17.10 -4.41 2.00
CA VAL A 20 15.95 -4.80 2.83
C VAL A 20 14.74 -5.03 1.95
N VAL A 21 14.13 -6.20 2.03
CA VAL A 21 12.98 -6.62 1.24
C VAL A 21 11.71 -6.50 2.06
N LEU A 22 10.81 -5.63 1.63
CA LEU A 22 9.49 -5.40 2.20
C LEU A 22 8.41 -5.92 1.25
N TYR A 23 7.48 -6.71 1.77
CA TYR A 23 6.21 -7.02 1.09
C TYR A 23 5.05 -6.33 1.78
N LEU A 24 4.10 -5.85 0.99
CA LEU A 24 2.85 -5.27 1.45
C LEU A 24 1.69 -6.08 0.89
N ASP A 25 0.77 -6.48 1.77
CA ASP A 25 -0.47 -7.18 1.44
C ASP A 25 -0.28 -8.31 0.40
N PRO A 26 0.54 -9.34 0.68
CA PRO A 26 0.77 -10.42 -0.27
C PRO A 26 -0.54 -11.18 -0.57
N PHE A 27 -0.86 -11.35 -1.87
CA PHE A 27 -2.10 -12.02 -2.30
C PHE A 27 -1.87 -13.04 -3.41
N ALA A 28 -1.43 -12.60 -4.59
CA ALA A 28 -1.31 -13.42 -5.78
C ALA A 28 -0.33 -12.75 -6.77
N GLY A 29 -0.15 -13.34 -7.94
CA GLY A 29 0.78 -12.83 -8.95
C GLY A 29 2.20 -13.38 -8.76
N GLU A 30 3.15 -12.67 -9.33
CA GLU A 30 4.58 -13.01 -9.34
C GLU A 30 5.39 -12.02 -8.51
N GLY A 31 6.72 -12.23 -8.40
CA GLY A 31 7.62 -11.32 -7.70
C GLY A 31 7.79 -11.61 -6.22
N TYR A 32 7.49 -12.87 -5.78
CA TYR A 32 7.78 -13.37 -4.43
C TYR A 32 9.09 -14.16 -4.36
N ASP A 33 10.03 -13.82 -5.24
CA ASP A 33 11.32 -14.48 -5.46
C ASP A 33 12.41 -14.11 -4.46
N LEU A 34 12.25 -12.98 -3.75
CA LEU A 34 13.18 -12.52 -2.73
C LEU A 34 12.67 -12.87 -1.32
N PRO A 35 13.53 -13.41 -0.42
CA PRO A 35 13.13 -13.61 0.98
C PRO A 35 12.84 -12.30 1.69
N ALA A 36 11.71 -12.22 2.40
CA ALA A 36 11.24 -11.05 3.12
C ALA A 36 12.07 -10.76 4.38
N ASP A 37 12.42 -9.50 4.58
CA ASP A 37 12.84 -8.94 5.85
C ASP A 37 11.62 -8.40 6.64
N VAL A 38 10.67 -7.80 5.92
CA VAL A 38 9.46 -7.22 6.50
C VAL A 38 8.25 -7.61 5.67
N ILE A 39 7.15 -7.92 6.33
CA ILE A 39 5.83 -8.07 5.70
C ILE A 39 4.85 -7.17 6.45
N LEU A 40 4.21 -6.25 5.74
CA LEU A 40 3.13 -5.42 6.26
C LEU A 40 1.78 -5.96 5.79
N VAL A 41 0.80 -6.00 6.68
CA VAL A 41 -0.57 -6.40 6.35
C VAL A 41 -1.54 -5.34 6.85
N THR A 42 -2.30 -4.75 5.94
CA THR A 42 -3.24 -3.66 6.24
C THR A 42 -4.50 -4.15 6.96
N HIS A 43 -4.96 -5.37 6.64
CA HIS A 43 -6.12 -6.01 7.24
C HIS A 43 -6.17 -7.51 6.90
N GLN A 44 -7.11 -8.26 7.50
CA GLN A 44 -7.11 -9.72 7.45
C GLN A 44 -8.04 -10.33 6.39
N HIS A 45 -8.34 -9.63 5.28
CA HIS A 45 -9.01 -10.26 4.14
C HIS A 45 -8.05 -11.17 3.37
N GLY A 46 -8.60 -12.23 2.75
CA GLY A 46 -7.81 -13.26 2.09
C GLY A 46 -7.01 -12.81 0.87
N ASP A 47 -7.33 -11.65 0.33
CA ASP A 47 -6.63 -10.99 -0.77
C ASP A 47 -5.56 -9.98 -0.32
N HIS A 48 -5.22 -9.97 1.00
CA HIS A 48 -4.18 -9.11 1.58
C HIS A 48 -3.20 -9.84 2.51
N ASN A 49 -3.49 -11.09 2.90
CA ASN A 49 -2.76 -11.77 3.98
C ASN A 49 -2.19 -13.14 3.61
N GLN A 50 -1.85 -13.38 2.35
CA GLN A 50 -1.27 -14.65 1.89
C GLN A 50 0.22 -14.77 2.29
N LEU A 51 0.47 -14.81 3.61
CA LEU A 51 1.80 -14.79 4.23
C LEU A 51 2.71 -15.97 3.84
N GLN A 52 2.17 -17.00 3.21
CA GLN A 52 2.93 -18.15 2.73
C GLN A 52 3.63 -17.91 1.38
N LEU A 53 3.24 -16.85 0.63
CA LEU A 53 3.81 -16.57 -0.70
C LEU A 53 5.27 -16.10 -0.60
N PRO A 54 5.63 -15.07 0.17
CA PRO A 54 7.03 -14.70 0.32
C PRO A 54 7.76 -15.71 1.24
N ALA A 55 8.90 -16.21 0.78
CA ALA A 55 9.85 -16.83 1.70
C ALA A 55 10.27 -15.78 2.76
N LYS A 56 10.60 -16.23 3.97
CA LYS A 56 10.95 -15.34 5.08
C LYS A 56 12.39 -15.57 5.49
N LYS A 57 13.13 -14.47 5.74
CA LYS A 57 14.42 -14.57 6.44
C LYS A 57 14.19 -14.99 7.90
N PRO A 58 15.19 -15.54 8.59
CA PRO A 58 15.04 -16.00 9.98
C PRO A 58 14.58 -14.89 10.95
N ASP A 59 14.91 -13.65 10.68
CA ASP A 59 14.58 -12.45 11.44
C ASP A 59 13.48 -11.59 10.79
N CYS A 60 12.70 -12.17 9.89
CA CYS A 60 11.62 -11.49 9.21
C CYS A 60 10.56 -10.99 10.21
N ILE A 61 10.25 -9.71 10.14
CA ILE A 61 9.21 -9.08 10.95
C ILE A 61 7.91 -9.05 10.14
N ILE A 62 6.84 -9.62 10.70
CA ILE A 62 5.49 -9.49 10.17
C ILE A 62 4.75 -8.50 11.06
N TRP A 63 4.41 -7.34 10.51
CA TRP A 63 3.70 -6.27 11.22
C TRP A 63 2.32 -6.07 10.60
N GLN A 64 1.31 -6.44 11.35
CA GLN A 64 -0.06 -6.53 10.86
C GLN A 64 -0.92 -5.42 11.46
N ASN A 65 -2.14 -5.28 10.94
CA ASN A 65 -3.14 -4.37 11.46
C ASN A 65 -3.32 -4.47 13.00
N SER A 66 -3.26 -5.66 13.58
CA SER A 66 -3.35 -5.86 15.04
C SER A 66 -2.18 -5.28 15.83
N ASP A 67 -1.00 -5.20 15.22
CA ASP A 67 0.20 -4.58 15.82
C ASP A 67 0.18 -3.07 15.56
N ALA A 68 -0.26 -2.69 14.36
CA ALA A 68 -0.28 -1.33 13.84
C ALA A 68 -1.42 -0.46 14.43
N LEU A 69 -2.49 -1.09 14.90
CA LEU A 69 -3.63 -0.45 15.56
C LEU A 69 -3.88 -1.14 16.91
N SER A 70 -3.25 -0.64 17.95
CA SER A 70 -3.31 -1.21 19.30
C SER A 70 -3.97 -0.24 20.27
N GLY A 71 -4.95 -0.73 21.04
CA GLY A 71 -5.69 0.10 21.99
C GLY A 71 -6.49 1.25 21.36
N GLY A 72 -6.77 1.18 20.07
CA GLY A 72 -7.44 2.25 19.30
C GLY A 72 -6.48 3.35 18.80
N GLU A 73 -5.18 3.19 19.02
CA GLU A 73 -4.15 4.14 18.60
C GLU A 73 -3.31 3.56 17.44
N TYR A 74 -3.06 4.39 16.43
CA TYR A 74 -2.18 4.06 15.32
C TYR A 74 -0.72 4.12 15.75
N GLN A 75 0.00 3.03 15.55
CA GLN A 75 1.38 2.84 15.99
C GLN A 75 2.39 3.24 14.93
N THR A 76 3.63 3.44 15.36
CA THR A 76 4.80 3.59 14.50
C THR A 76 5.84 2.54 14.85
N ALA A 77 6.63 2.10 13.87
CA ALA A 77 7.71 1.15 14.09
C ALA A 77 8.90 1.41 13.15
N ASP A 78 10.09 1.07 13.61
CA ASP A 78 11.30 1.00 12.79
C ASP A 78 11.63 -0.48 12.55
N LEU A 79 11.42 -0.95 11.32
CA LEU A 79 11.52 -2.34 10.94
C LEU A 79 12.71 -2.52 9.99
N HIS A 80 13.79 -3.13 10.46
CA HIS A 80 15.06 -3.28 9.70
C HIS A 80 15.54 -1.96 9.04
N GLY A 81 15.33 -0.82 9.73
CA GLY A 81 15.70 0.50 9.22
C GLY A 81 14.67 1.17 8.31
N ILE A 82 13.54 0.53 8.07
CA ILE A 82 12.36 1.12 7.41
C ILE A 82 11.45 1.73 8.48
N HIS A 83 11.21 3.03 8.41
CA HIS A 83 10.23 3.69 9.28
C HIS A 83 8.82 3.52 8.72
N VAL A 84 7.89 3.03 9.54
CA VAL A 84 6.51 2.76 9.18
C VAL A 84 5.58 3.44 10.19
N GLU A 85 4.62 4.21 9.69
CA GLU A 85 3.54 4.81 10.46
C GLU A 85 2.20 4.22 10.02
N ALA A 86 1.44 3.64 10.93
CA ALA A 86 0.07 3.25 10.65
C ALA A 86 -0.83 4.49 10.56
N VAL A 87 -1.77 4.46 9.62
CA VAL A 87 -2.71 5.55 9.38
C VAL A 87 -4.12 5.03 9.17
N GLN A 88 -5.10 5.92 9.16
CA GLN A 88 -6.50 5.55 8.98
C GLN A 88 -6.74 4.89 7.62
N ALA A 89 -7.42 3.73 7.63
CA ALA A 89 -8.02 3.11 6.47
C ALA A 89 -9.34 2.48 6.89
N TYR A 90 -10.45 2.91 6.31
CA TYR A 90 -11.77 2.36 6.62
C TYR A 90 -12.81 2.76 5.58
N ASN A 91 -13.86 1.96 5.48
CA ASN A 91 -15.08 2.25 4.76
C ASN A 91 -16.23 1.35 5.28
N LYS A 92 -17.35 1.30 4.55
CA LYS A 92 -18.50 0.46 4.94
C LYS A 92 -18.19 -1.05 5.02
N ASN A 93 -17.16 -1.52 4.30
CA ASN A 93 -16.76 -2.94 4.25
C ASN A 93 -15.54 -3.23 5.12
N HIS A 94 -14.83 -2.18 5.56
CA HIS A 94 -13.55 -2.26 6.27
C HIS A 94 -13.65 -1.44 7.55
N PRO A 95 -13.87 -2.10 8.71
CA PRO A 95 -14.03 -1.42 10.00
C PRO A 95 -12.79 -0.63 10.40
N LYS A 96 -12.98 0.59 10.90
CA LYS A 96 -11.89 1.46 11.38
C LYS A 96 -11.06 0.84 12.50
N SER A 97 -11.64 -0.12 13.24
CA SER A 97 -10.99 -0.85 14.32
C SER A 97 -10.10 -2.02 13.85
N GLU A 98 -10.15 -2.37 12.56
CA GLU A 98 -9.53 -3.59 12.03
C GLU A 98 -8.65 -3.33 10.81
N CYS A 99 -8.69 -2.12 10.25
CA CYS A 99 -7.98 -1.79 9.02
C CYS A 99 -7.05 -0.61 9.22
N VAL A 100 -5.90 -0.65 8.57
CA VAL A 100 -4.90 0.43 8.56
C VAL A 100 -4.36 0.63 7.15
N GLY A 101 -3.93 1.85 6.85
CA GLY A 101 -2.97 2.14 5.80
C GLY A 101 -1.58 2.35 6.41
N PHE A 102 -0.57 2.52 5.58
CA PHE A 102 0.79 2.75 6.02
C PHE A 102 1.44 3.93 5.30
N LEU A 103 2.14 4.77 6.05
CA LEU A 103 3.16 5.68 5.53
C LEU A 103 4.52 5.03 5.77
N VAL A 104 5.26 4.76 4.71
CA VAL A 104 6.54 4.04 4.76
C VAL A 104 7.64 4.90 4.19
N THR A 105 8.74 5.05 4.93
CA THR A 105 9.94 5.76 4.45
C THR A 105 10.93 4.76 3.86
N LEU A 106 11.13 4.83 2.54
CA LEU A 106 12.02 3.97 1.77
C LEU A 106 13.15 4.82 1.15
N ASP A 107 14.37 4.69 1.65
CA ASP A 107 15.54 5.47 1.17
C ASP A 107 15.28 6.98 1.05
N GLY A 108 14.58 7.54 2.04
CA GLY A 108 14.23 8.97 2.08
C GLY A 108 13.01 9.35 1.23
N LYS A 109 12.32 8.40 0.62
CA LYS A 109 11.04 8.60 -0.06
C LYS A 109 9.89 8.23 0.85
N LEU A 110 8.89 9.09 0.98
CA LEU A 110 7.67 8.80 1.74
C LEU A 110 6.62 8.22 0.80
N VAL A 111 6.21 7.00 1.07
CA VAL A 111 5.22 6.24 0.29
C VAL A 111 3.99 5.99 1.15
N TYR A 112 2.83 6.39 0.67
CA TYR A 112 1.53 6.09 1.28
C TYR A 112 0.90 4.89 0.60
N PHE A 113 0.71 3.81 1.37
CA PHE A 113 -0.07 2.65 1.02
C PHE A 113 -1.43 2.76 1.70
N ALA A 114 -2.48 2.99 0.94
CA ALA A 114 -3.79 3.27 1.51
C ALA A 114 -4.44 2.04 2.16
N GLY A 115 -4.09 0.82 1.70
CA GLY A 115 -4.86 -0.38 1.99
C GLY A 115 -6.27 -0.28 1.40
N ASP A 116 -7.19 -1.05 1.92
CA ASP A 116 -8.60 -0.99 1.52
C ASP A 116 -9.33 0.08 2.31
N THR A 117 -9.76 1.13 1.61
CA THR A 117 -10.31 2.33 2.24
C THR A 117 -11.20 3.13 1.29
N SER A 118 -12.07 3.97 1.84
CA SER A 118 -12.59 5.17 1.21
C SER A 118 -11.85 6.40 1.73
N ARG A 119 -12.29 7.61 1.37
CA ARG A 119 -11.74 8.85 1.90
C ARG A 119 -11.81 8.86 3.43
N THR A 120 -10.67 9.14 4.07
CA THR A 120 -10.58 9.34 5.52
C THR A 120 -10.34 10.81 5.85
N GLU A 121 -10.69 11.23 7.07
CA GLU A 121 -10.40 12.59 7.55
C GLU A 121 -8.89 12.89 7.57
N GLN A 122 -8.08 11.87 7.87
CA GLN A 122 -6.63 12.04 7.95
C GLN A 122 -6.00 12.40 6.60
N MET A 123 -6.58 11.98 5.47
CA MET A 123 -6.09 12.33 4.12
C MET A 123 -6.04 13.83 3.88
N GLU A 124 -6.86 14.64 4.59
CA GLU A 124 -6.84 16.10 4.51
C GLU A 124 -5.52 16.71 5.04
N THR A 125 -4.82 15.98 5.90
CA THR A 125 -3.54 16.41 6.46
C THR A 125 -2.33 15.99 5.62
N PHE A 126 -2.51 15.09 4.66
CA PHE A 126 -1.40 14.45 3.95
C PHE A 126 -0.68 15.38 2.96
N ALA A 127 -1.34 16.41 2.45
CA ALA A 127 -0.68 17.42 1.61
C ALA A 127 0.53 18.08 2.30
N GLN A 128 0.49 18.22 3.63
CA GLN A 128 1.59 18.78 4.42
C GLN A 128 2.72 17.78 4.70
N ARG A 129 2.51 16.50 4.43
CA ARG A 129 3.49 15.44 4.64
C ARG A 129 4.49 15.30 3.50
N HIS A 130 4.25 15.97 2.36
CA HIS A 130 5.11 15.92 1.15
C HIS A 130 5.35 14.49 0.68
N ILE A 131 4.28 13.70 0.57
CA ILE A 131 4.33 12.30 0.12
C ILE A 131 4.87 12.23 -1.32
N ASP A 132 5.85 11.33 -1.55
CA ASP A 132 6.39 11.13 -2.89
C ASP A 132 5.46 10.25 -3.75
N TYR A 133 4.91 9.17 -3.16
CA TYR A 133 4.04 8.23 -3.87
C TYR A 133 2.81 7.91 -3.04
N ALA A 134 1.62 8.00 -3.62
CA ALA A 134 0.36 7.54 -3.03
C ALA A 134 -0.21 6.39 -3.84
N ILE A 135 -0.47 5.27 -3.18
CA ILE A 135 -0.97 4.03 -3.76
C ILE A 135 -2.39 3.82 -3.26
N LEU A 136 -3.37 3.86 -4.19
CA LEU A 136 -4.78 4.02 -3.88
C LEU A 136 -5.64 2.93 -4.52
N PRO A 137 -6.54 2.26 -3.74
CA PRO A 137 -7.49 1.29 -4.26
C PRO A 137 -8.63 2.00 -5.00
N MET A 138 -9.20 1.34 -6.05
CA MET A 138 -10.26 2.00 -6.84
C MET A 138 -11.27 1.04 -7.50
N ASP A 139 -11.58 -0.10 -6.88
CA ASP A 139 -12.50 -1.10 -7.47
C ASP A 139 -13.97 -0.64 -7.54
N GLY A 140 -14.37 0.35 -6.75
CA GLY A 140 -15.73 0.91 -6.74
C GLY A 140 -16.80 0.01 -6.11
N ILE A 141 -16.41 -1.12 -5.53
CA ILE A 141 -17.31 -2.11 -4.92
C ILE A 141 -17.03 -2.22 -3.42
N TYR A 142 -15.80 -2.55 -3.08
CA TYR A 142 -15.31 -2.68 -1.71
C TYR A 142 -14.54 -1.44 -1.25
N ASN A 143 -14.01 -0.69 -2.18
CA ASN A 143 -13.20 0.51 -1.97
C ASN A 143 -13.77 1.72 -2.70
N MET A 144 -12.95 2.78 -2.79
CA MET A 144 -13.25 3.96 -3.61
C MET A 144 -13.58 3.58 -5.04
N ASP A 145 -14.51 4.31 -5.67
CA ASP A 145 -14.58 4.29 -7.12
C ASP A 145 -13.47 5.17 -7.73
N ILE A 146 -13.35 5.14 -9.06
CA ILE A 146 -12.30 5.88 -9.78
C ILE A 146 -12.38 7.39 -9.53
N ALA A 147 -13.59 7.94 -9.39
CA ALA A 147 -13.81 9.37 -9.17
C ALA A 147 -13.38 9.76 -7.74
N GLU A 148 -13.75 8.96 -6.74
CA GLU A 148 -13.34 9.16 -5.34
C GLU A 148 -11.82 8.98 -5.18
N ALA A 149 -11.24 7.93 -5.76
CA ALA A 149 -9.79 7.69 -5.71
C ALA A 149 -9.01 8.85 -6.35
N SER A 150 -9.48 9.36 -7.49
CA SER A 150 -8.88 10.53 -8.15
C SER A 150 -9.02 11.81 -7.32
N ALA A 151 -10.14 11.99 -6.63
CA ALA A 151 -10.34 13.12 -5.70
C ALA A 151 -9.42 13.01 -4.48
N CYS A 152 -9.28 11.81 -3.90
CA CYS A 152 -8.35 11.55 -2.80
C CYS A 152 -6.89 11.76 -3.21
N ALA A 153 -6.48 11.32 -4.41
CA ALA A 153 -5.14 11.57 -4.93
C ALA A 153 -4.82 13.07 -5.00
N ARG A 154 -5.77 13.89 -5.47
CA ARG A 154 -5.62 15.35 -5.49
C ARG A 154 -5.59 15.97 -4.08
N LEU A 155 -6.37 15.43 -3.15
CA LEU A 155 -6.39 15.87 -1.75
C LEU A 155 -5.07 15.57 -1.03
N ILE A 156 -4.54 14.38 -1.21
CA ILE A 156 -3.25 13.92 -0.66
C ILE A 156 -2.10 14.71 -1.26
N ALA A 157 -2.22 15.10 -2.52
CA ALA A 157 -1.24 15.90 -3.26
C ALA A 157 0.17 15.28 -3.28
N ALA A 158 0.27 13.95 -3.37
CA ALA A 158 1.54 13.26 -3.56
C ALA A 158 2.15 13.64 -4.93
N LYS A 159 3.49 13.53 -5.05
CA LYS A 159 4.16 13.79 -6.34
C LYS A 159 3.73 12.82 -7.42
N HIS A 160 3.51 11.56 -7.02
CA HIS A 160 3.04 10.49 -7.90
C HIS A 160 1.88 9.75 -7.26
N SER A 161 0.92 9.32 -8.09
CA SER A 161 -0.24 8.54 -7.67
C SER A 161 -0.34 7.26 -8.50
N ILE A 162 -0.45 6.11 -7.82
CA ILE A 162 -0.48 4.78 -8.43
C ILE A 162 -1.83 4.14 -8.10
N PRO A 163 -2.70 3.90 -9.10
CA PRO A 163 -3.94 3.18 -8.89
C PRO A 163 -3.68 1.68 -8.72
N THR A 164 -4.36 1.07 -7.76
CA THR A 164 -4.29 -0.36 -7.44
C THR A 164 -5.68 -0.90 -7.14
N HIS A 165 -5.81 -2.20 -6.84
CA HIS A 165 -7.07 -2.83 -6.44
C HIS A 165 -8.25 -2.39 -7.32
N MET A 166 -8.12 -2.62 -8.64
CA MET A 166 -8.97 -1.98 -9.67
C MET A 166 -10.26 -2.72 -9.93
N ALA A 167 -10.28 -4.02 -9.58
CA ALA A 167 -11.45 -4.87 -9.72
C ALA A 167 -11.35 -6.07 -8.78
N PRO A 168 -12.45 -6.53 -8.16
CA PRO A 168 -12.45 -7.70 -7.30
C PRO A 168 -11.93 -8.94 -8.03
N GLY A 169 -11.01 -9.68 -7.38
CA GLY A 169 -10.47 -10.93 -7.89
C GLY A 169 -9.57 -10.82 -9.13
N ARG A 170 -9.23 -9.60 -9.56
CA ARG A 170 -8.30 -9.35 -10.68
C ARG A 170 -7.01 -8.73 -10.17
N LEU A 171 -5.90 -9.11 -10.78
CA LEU A 171 -4.60 -8.50 -10.47
C LEU A 171 -4.49 -7.09 -11.04
N PHE A 172 -5.09 -6.84 -12.22
CA PHE A 172 -4.99 -5.57 -12.92
C PHE A 172 -6.16 -5.36 -13.89
N ASP A 173 -6.54 -4.09 -14.11
CA ASP A 173 -7.48 -3.67 -15.15
C ASP A 173 -6.97 -2.35 -15.78
N ARG A 174 -6.37 -2.46 -16.98
CA ARG A 174 -5.81 -1.31 -17.68
C ARG A 174 -6.84 -0.23 -17.99
N ALA A 175 -8.03 -0.62 -18.43
CA ALA A 175 -9.07 0.35 -18.78
C ALA A 175 -9.56 1.15 -17.55
N ALA A 176 -9.59 0.52 -16.37
CA ALA A 176 -9.84 1.19 -15.11
C ALA A 176 -8.67 2.13 -14.74
N ALA A 177 -7.43 1.64 -14.82
CA ALA A 177 -6.22 2.43 -14.51
C ALA A 177 -6.12 3.70 -15.36
N GLU A 178 -6.42 3.61 -16.65
CA GLU A 178 -6.37 4.76 -17.57
C GLU A 178 -7.42 5.84 -17.26
N ARG A 179 -8.49 5.52 -16.55
CA ARG A 179 -9.52 6.47 -16.12
C ARG A 179 -9.19 7.17 -14.81
N PHE A 180 -8.23 6.65 -14.04
CA PHE A 180 -7.76 7.33 -12.83
C PHE A 180 -7.06 8.64 -13.18
N ASP A 181 -7.38 9.72 -12.47
CA ASP A 181 -6.85 11.07 -12.70
C ASP A 181 -6.26 11.64 -11.40
N GLY A 182 -5.04 11.24 -11.09
CA GLY A 182 -4.27 11.70 -9.93
C GLY A 182 -3.00 12.45 -10.33
N PRO A 183 -2.46 13.32 -9.46
CA PRO A 183 -1.19 14.01 -9.69
C PRO A 183 -0.07 13.01 -10.01
N GLY A 184 0.74 13.32 -11.03
CA GLY A 184 1.88 12.47 -11.42
C GLY A 184 1.52 11.01 -11.61
N ARG A 185 0.32 10.72 -12.15
CA ARG A 185 -0.18 9.35 -12.34
C ARG A 185 0.85 8.42 -12.95
N LEU A 186 1.08 7.28 -12.28
CA LEU A 186 1.86 6.16 -12.79
C LEU A 186 0.97 4.93 -12.83
N ILE A 187 0.86 4.32 -14.00
CA ILE A 187 0.14 3.06 -14.18
C ILE A 187 1.20 1.97 -14.26
N LEU A 188 1.20 1.07 -13.27
CA LEU A 188 2.10 -0.09 -13.23
C LEU A 188 1.30 -1.35 -13.53
N GLU A 189 1.80 -2.18 -14.41
CA GLU A 189 1.28 -3.54 -14.61
C GLU A 189 1.93 -4.53 -13.65
N PRO A 190 1.26 -5.65 -13.32
CA PRO A 190 1.87 -6.70 -12.50
C PRO A 190 3.22 -7.15 -13.10
N GLY A 191 4.26 -7.16 -12.26
CA GLY A 191 5.64 -7.46 -12.66
C GLY A 191 6.46 -6.21 -13.04
N GLU A 192 5.86 -5.03 -13.16
CA GLU A 192 6.62 -3.79 -13.40
C GLU A 192 7.26 -3.27 -12.11
N GLU A 193 8.54 -2.91 -12.22
CA GLU A 193 9.34 -2.33 -11.14
C GLU A 193 9.79 -0.92 -11.52
N ILE A 194 9.64 0.00 -10.58
CA ILE A 194 10.15 1.38 -10.69
C ILE A 194 11.20 1.67 -9.63
N THR A 195 12.04 2.66 -9.90
CA THR A 195 12.93 3.27 -8.90
C THR A 195 12.24 4.49 -8.30
N LEU A 196 12.17 4.57 -6.96
CA LEU A 196 11.53 5.64 -6.21
C LEU A 196 12.39 6.90 -6.13
#